data_f9747a7cf145ab4ba3ec8ca568a7f839
#
_entry.id   f9747a7cf145ab4ba3ec8ca568a7f839
#
_cell.length_a   1.000
_cell.length_b   1.000
_cell.length_c   1.000
_cell.angle_alpha   90.00
_cell.angle_beta   90.00
_cell.angle_gamma   90.00
#
_symmetry.space_group_name_H-M   'P 1'
#
loop_
_entity.id
_entity.type
_entity.pdbx_description
1 polymer ?
#
loop_
_entity_poly.entity_id
_entity_poly.type
_entity_poly.pdbx_seq_one_letter_code
_entity_poly.pdbx_strand_id
1 'polypeptide(L)'
;AVEYTRKQNGEKRMKHYNGLVQLEVNRLADQYEVEYVKRQVEQLPQTFAAFCGSSGRSVKIWVRFARTDGSLPTATQEVLLFHAHAYRLAVTCYQPMLPFGITLKEPDLMQSCRMTVDEQPYYNPSSAPFCIEQPLTLPDEETFRQRKQNSESAPERMTPGCESMQIFAQMY
;
A
#
# COMPACT_ATOMS: atom_id res chain seq x y z
N ALA A 1 -6.93 -4.56 8.50
CA ALA A 1 -8.05 -4.95 7.64
C ALA A 1 -9.18 -5.64 8.40
N VAL A 2 -8.92 -6.19 9.56
CA VAL A 2 -9.92 -6.93 10.35
C VAL A 2 -9.99 -6.47 11.81
N GLU A 3 -11.18 -6.48 12.36
CA GLU A 3 -11.40 -6.50 13.81
C GLU A 3 -11.38 -7.95 14.29
N TYR A 4 -10.68 -8.23 15.37
CA TYR A 4 -10.58 -9.58 15.92
C TYR A 4 -10.78 -9.60 17.44
N THR A 5 -11.25 -10.72 17.96
CA THR A 5 -11.28 -11.01 19.38
C THR A 5 -10.22 -12.07 19.71
N ARG A 6 -9.59 -11.93 20.87
CA ARG A 6 -8.64 -12.93 21.38
C ARG A 6 -9.39 -13.87 22.32
N LYS A 7 -9.36 -15.17 22.03
CA LYS A 7 -9.89 -16.19 22.93
C LYS A 7 -8.95 -16.38 24.14
N GLN A 8 -9.42 -17.05 25.19
CA GLN A 8 -8.63 -17.36 26.38
C GLN A 8 -7.36 -18.19 26.08
N ASN A 9 -7.39 -19.03 25.05
CA ASN A 9 -6.25 -19.80 24.57
C ASN A 9 -5.26 -19.00 23.70
N GLY A 10 -5.45 -17.69 23.56
CA GLY A 10 -4.59 -16.82 22.73
C GLY A 10 -4.94 -16.78 21.23
N GLU A 11 -5.81 -17.66 20.75
CA GLU A 11 -6.24 -17.64 19.34
C GLU A 11 -6.99 -16.36 19.00
N LYS A 12 -6.69 -15.82 17.81
CA LYS A 12 -7.39 -14.67 17.25
C LYS A 12 -8.54 -15.16 16.38
N ARG A 13 -9.76 -14.72 16.67
CA ARG A 13 -10.93 -14.94 15.82
C ARG A 13 -11.30 -13.65 15.13
N MET A 14 -11.41 -13.69 13.81
CA MET A 14 -11.94 -12.58 13.03
C MET A 14 -13.39 -12.28 13.44
N LYS A 15 -13.68 -11.01 13.71
CA LYS A 15 -15.01 -10.52 14.06
C LYS A 15 -15.64 -9.78 12.88
N HIS A 16 -14.87 -8.88 12.28
CA HIS A 16 -15.35 -8.06 11.18
C HIS A 16 -14.19 -7.73 10.22
N TYR A 17 -14.50 -7.76 8.91
CA TYR A 17 -13.62 -7.31 7.84
C TYR A 17 -14.09 -5.95 7.33
N ASN A 18 -13.21 -4.98 7.18
CA ASN A 18 -13.55 -3.61 6.83
C ASN A 18 -13.25 -3.23 5.37
N GLY A 19 -12.76 -4.16 4.56
CA GLY A 19 -12.45 -3.91 3.14
C GLY A 19 -11.27 -2.98 2.89
N LEU A 20 -10.47 -2.64 3.90
CA LEU A 20 -9.28 -1.79 3.72
C LEU A 20 -8.04 -2.63 3.41
N VAL A 21 -7.31 -2.21 2.40
CA VAL A 21 -6.00 -2.76 2.02
C VAL A 21 -4.94 -1.70 2.28
N GLN A 22 -3.82 -2.10 2.86
CA GLN A 22 -2.68 -1.23 3.11
C GLN A 22 -1.56 -1.51 2.11
N LEU A 23 -1.18 -0.49 1.35
CA LEU A 23 0.06 -0.46 0.57
C LEU A 23 1.12 0.36 1.32
N GLU A 24 2.38 0.16 0.96
CA GLU A 24 3.49 0.88 1.57
C GLU A 24 4.56 1.20 0.53
N VAL A 25 5.00 2.44 0.49
CA VAL A 25 6.16 2.89 -0.28
C VAL A 25 7.24 3.21 0.72
N ASN A 26 8.36 2.51 0.65
CA ASN A 26 9.48 2.65 1.58
C ASN A 26 10.72 3.24 0.91
N ARG A 27 11.74 3.58 1.72
CA ARG A 27 13.04 4.06 1.27
C ARG A 27 12.97 5.36 0.46
N LEU A 28 12.05 6.25 0.83
CA LEU A 28 12.02 7.59 0.28
C LEU A 28 13.21 8.39 0.80
N ALA A 29 13.78 9.23 -0.04
CA ALA A 29 15.01 9.95 0.28
C ALA A 29 14.77 11.05 1.31
N ASP A 30 13.66 11.78 1.18
CA ASP A 30 13.35 12.95 1.98
C ASP A 30 11.84 13.20 2.10
N GLN A 31 11.47 14.27 2.80
CA GLN A 31 10.09 14.69 2.98
C GLN A 31 9.43 15.14 1.67
N TYR A 32 10.19 15.64 0.70
CA TYR A 32 9.64 16.04 -0.59
C TYR A 32 9.09 14.82 -1.35
N GLU A 33 9.83 13.70 -1.37
CA GLU A 33 9.35 12.45 -1.97
C GLU A 33 8.12 11.89 -1.23
N VAL A 34 8.07 12.03 0.11
CA VAL A 34 6.91 11.64 0.91
C VAL A 34 5.67 12.42 0.51
N GLU A 35 5.76 13.75 0.44
CA GLU A 35 4.67 14.61 0.02
C GLU A 35 4.27 14.37 -1.45
N TYR A 36 5.24 14.12 -2.31
CA TYR A 36 4.98 13.78 -3.70
C TYR A 36 4.12 12.51 -3.81
N VAL A 37 4.49 11.43 -3.12
CA VAL A 37 3.72 10.18 -3.10
C VAL A 37 2.31 10.43 -2.60
N LYS A 38 2.12 11.17 -1.50
CA LYS A 38 0.79 11.49 -0.96
C LYS A 38 -0.08 12.21 -2.01
N ARG A 39 0.47 13.23 -2.68
CA ARG A 39 -0.26 13.97 -3.74
C ARG A 39 -0.64 13.11 -4.95
N GLN A 40 0.21 12.16 -5.33
CA GLN A 40 -0.12 11.27 -6.44
C GLN A 40 -1.28 10.33 -6.10
N VAL A 41 -1.27 9.74 -4.90
CA VAL A 41 -2.30 8.77 -4.51
C VAL A 41 -3.63 9.41 -4.11
N GLU A 42 -3.65 10.67 -3.67
CA GLU A 42 -4.89 11.40 -3.37
C GLU A 42 -5.75 11.63 -4.61
N GLN A 43 -5.15 11.58 -5.81
CA GLN A 43 -5.87 11.75 -7.06
C GLN A 43 -6.77 10.56 -7.41
N LEU A 44 -6.54 9.40 -6.77
CA LEU A 44 -7.39 8.24 -6.92
C LEU A 44 -8.57 8.31 -5.92
N PRO A 45 -9.82 8.31 -6.42
CA PRO A 45 -11.00 8.40 -5.56
C PRO A 45 -11.15 7.22 -4.60
N GLN A 46 -10.43 6.13 -4.81
CA GLN A 46 -10.42 4.93 -3.97
C GLN A 46 -9.45 5.03 -2.79
N THR A 47 -8.58 6.04 -2.78
CA THR A 47 -7.67 6.27 -1.66
C THR A 47 -8.45 6.77 -0.45
N PHE A 48 -8.48 5.95 0.60
CA PHE A 48 -9.15 6.30 1.86
C PHE A 48 -8.25 7.18 2.75
N ALA A 49 -6.96 6.82 2.83
CA ALA A 49 -6.00 7.61 3.58
C ALA A 49 -4.58 7.41 3.04
N ALA A 50 -3.74 8.43 3.16
CA ALA A 50 -2.31 8.34 2.90
C ALA A 50 -1.57 9.18 3.93
N PHE A 51 -0.55 8.60 4.57
CA PHE A 51 0.18 9.27 5.64
C PHE A 51 1.61 8.75 5.75
N CYS A 52 2.46 9.59 6.33
CA CYS A 52 3.86 9.29 6.57
C CYS A 52 4.00 8.12 7.56
N GLY A 53 4.87 7.18 7.28
CA GLY A 53 5.20 6.10 8.20
C GLY A 53 6.15 6.55 9.31
N SER A 54 6.27 5.72 10.37
CA SER A 54 7.04 6.03 11.59
C SER A 54 8.53 6.29 11.38
N SER A 55 9.08 5.94 10.22
CA SER A 55 10.48 6.23 9.87
C SER A 55 10.69 7.64 9.29
N GLY A 56 9.61 8.36 8.97
CA GLY A 56 9.67 9.62 8.23
C GLY A 56 10.05 9.47 6.75
N ARG A 57 10.35 8.25 6.29
CA ARG A 57 10.85 7.92 4.93
C ARG A 57 10.02 6.85 4.24
N SER A 58 8.75 6.80 4.56
CA SER A 58 7.78 5.89 3.95
C SER A 58 6.39 6.52 3.93
N VAL A 59 5.55 6.06 3.00
CA VAL A 59 4.14 6.43 2.94
C VAL A 59 3.31 5.17 3.03
N LYS A 60 2.29 5.19 3.88
CA LYS A 60 1.26 4.18 3.98
C LYS A 60 0.01 4.67 3.30
N ILE A 61 -0.57 3.83 2.47
CA ILE A 61 -1.73 4.14 1.64
C ILE A 61 -2.81 3.13 1.98
N TRP A 62 -3.97 3.59 2.40
CA TRP A 62 -5.14 2.76 2.65
C TRP A 62 -6.15 2.91 1.53
N VAL A 63 -6.52 1.79 0.94
CA VAL A 63 -7.40 1.70 -0.23
C VAL A 63 -8.64 0.91 0.14
N ARG A 64 -9.81 1.41 -0.27
CA ARG A 64 -11.09 0.78 0.03
C ARG A 64 -11.51 -0.17 -1.07
N PHE A 65 -12.02 -1.34 -0.67
CA PHE A 65 -12.54 -2.38 -1.56
C PHE A 65 -13.92 -2.88 -1.09
N ALA A 66 -14.76 -3.24 -2.04
CA ALA A 66 -16.04 -3.89 -1.81
C ALA A 66 -16.40 -4.81 -2.98
N ARG A 67 -17.43 -5.62 -2.85
CA ARG A 67 -18.08 -6.29 -3.99
C ARG A 67 -18.85 -5.27 -4.82
N THR A 68 -19.28 -5.66 -6.00
CA THR A 68 -20.09 -4.81 -6.91
C THR A 68 -21.42 -4.35 -6.31
N ASP A 69 -21.98 -5.13 -5.38
CA ASP A 69 -23.19 -4.78 -4.61
C ASP A 69 -22.88 -3.94 -3.35
N GLY A 70 -21.64 -3.53 -3.15
CA GLY A 70 -21.19 -2.78 -1.98
C GLY A 70 -20.96 -3.60 -0.72
N SER A 71 -21.27 -4.90 -0.73
CA SER A 71 -21.08 -5.79 0.42
C SER A 71 -19.62 -6.21 0.60
N LEU A 72 -19.33 -6.78 1.77
CA LEU A 72 -18.02 -7.39 2.09
C LEU A 72 -18.21 -8.88 2.42
N PRO A 73 -17.21 -9.72 2.13
CA PRO A 73 -17.26 -11.12 2.53
C PRO A 73 -17.22 -11.27 4.05
N THR A 74 -17.88 -12.30 4.56
CA THR A 74 -17.96 -12.58 6.00
C THR A 74 -17.30 -13.90 6.39
N ALA A 75 -17.33 -14.90 5.50
CA ALA A 75 -16.69 -16.19 5.76
C ALA A 75 -15.16 -16.04 5.71
N THR A 76 -14.46 -16.59 6.68
CA THR A 76 -12.99 -16.42 6.83
C THR A 76 -12.21 -16.78 5.55
N GLN A 77 -12.53 -17.90 4.92
CA GLN A 77 -11.86 -18.32 3.69
C GLN A 77 -12.09 -17.33 2.53
N GLU A 78 -13.33 -16.86 2.41
CA GLU A 78 -13.68 -15.89 1.38
C GLU A 78 -13.02 -14.53 1.62
N VAL A 79 -12.93 -14.10 2.90
CA VAL A 79 -12.20 -12.87 3.27
C VAL A 79 -10.73 -12.97 2.91
N LEU A 80 -10.09 -14.11 3.15
CA LEU A 80 -8.68 -14.32 2.80
C LEU A 80 -8.46 -14.19 1.30
N LEU A 81 -9.27 -14.86 0.48
CA LEU A 81 -9.18 -14.80 -0.98
C LEU A 81 -9.49 -13.38 -1.50
N PHE A 82 -10.55 -12.76 -0.99
CA PHE A 82 -10.92 -11.40 -1.35
C PHE A 82 -9.81 -10.40 -1.03
N HIS A 83 -9.23 -10.46 0.17
CA HIS A 83 -8.17 -9.56 0.59
C HIS A 83 -6.90 -9.75 -0.22
N ALA A 84 -6.52 -10.99 -0.52
CA ALA A 84 -5.36 -11.27 -1.38
C ALA A 84 -5.55 -10.71 -2.80
N HIS A 85 -6.75 -10.88 -3.37
CA HIS A 85 -7.09 -10.30 -4.67
C HIS A 85 -7.08 -8.77 -4.63
N ALA A 86 -7.74 -8.17 -3.63
CA ALA A 86 -7.79 -6.73 -3.43
C ALA A 86 -6.39 -6.12 -3.30
N TYR A 87 -5.49 -6.77 -2.55
CA TYR A 87 -4.11 -6.32 -2.41
C TYR A 87 -3.37 -6.30 -3.76
N ARG A 88 -3.47 -7.38 -4.54
CA ARG A 88 -2.83 -7.47 -5.86
C ARG A 88 -3.37 -6.44 -6.84
N LEU A 89 -4.69 -6.25 -6.84
CA LEU A 89 -5.34 -5.24 -7.65
C LEU A 89 -4.90 -3.82 -7.26
N ALA A 90 -4.83 -3.53 -5.95
CA ALA A 90 -4.33 -2.25 -5.45
C ALA A 90 -2.90 -2.00 -5.93
N VAL A 91 -1.98 -2.97 -5.80
CA VAL A 91 -0.61 -2.84 -6.30
C VAL A 91 -0.60 -2.55 -7.80
N THR A 92 -1.39 -3.28 -8.59
CA THR A 92 -1.45 -3.11 -10.05
C THR A 92 -1.95 -1.72 -10.44
N CYS A 93 -2.92 -1.17 -9.72
CA CYS A 93 -3.50 0.15 -10.02
C CYS A 93 -2.59 1.31 -9.55
N TYR A 94 -1.95 1.17 -8.39
CA TYR A 94 -1.16 2.27 -7.80
C TYR A 94 0.28 2.33 -8.30
N GLN A 95 0.90 1.19 -8.61
CA GLN A 95 2.31 1.15 -9.04
C GLN A 95 2.62 2.01 -10.27
N PRO A 96 1.78 2.06 -11.34
CA PRO A 96 2.06 2.89 -12.51
C PRO A 96 2.02 4.40 -12.23
N MET A 97 1.34 4.83 -11.17
CA MET A 97 1.23 6.25 -10.80
C MET A 97 2.44 6.76 -10.00
N LEU A 98 3.26 5.84 -9.50
CA LEU A 98 4.35 6.16 -8.60
C LEU A 98 5.70 5.88 -9.27
N PRO A 99 6.63 6.84 -9.25
CA PRO A 99 8.01 6.61 -9.71
C PRO A 99 8.80 5.74 -8.72
N PHE A 100 8.23 5.53 -7.52
CA PHE A 100 8.80 4.72 -6.45
C PHE A 100 8.13 3.35 -6.38
N GLY A 101 8.91 2.31 -6.07
CA GLY A 101 8.38 0.96 -5.93
C GLY A 101 7.49 0.81 -4.69
N ILE A 102 6.30 0.23 -4.89
CA ILE A 102 5.50 -0.26 -3.77
C ILE A 102 6.22 -1.45 -3.16
N THR A 103 6.39 -1.45 -1.85
CA THR A 103 6.98 -2.57 -1.12
C THR A 103 5.99 -3.75 -1.11
N LEU A 104 6.29 -4.78 -1.88
CA LEU A 104 5.44 -5.94 -2.00
C LEU A 104 5.54 -6.82 -0.75
N LYS A 105 4.38 -7.18 -0.18
CA LYS A 105 4.25 -8.07 0.98
C LYS A 105 3.25 -9.17 0.66
N GLU A 106 3.34 -10.27 1.40
CA GLU A 106 2.24 -11.24 1.38
C GLU A 106 0.98 -10.57 1.98
N PRO A 107 -0.19 -10.72 1.32
CA PRO A 107 -1.43 -10.18 1.84
C PRO A 107 -1.74 -10.77 3.22
N ASP A 108 -1.73 -9.94 4.25
CA ASP A 108 -2.00 -10.35 5.63
C ASP A 108 -3.15 -9.53 6.20
N LEU A 109 -4.23 -10.21 6.57
CA LEU A 109 -5.39 -9.60 7.23
C LEU A 109 -5.04 -8.96 8.58
N MET A 110 -4.02 -9.50 9.26
CA MET A 110 -3.56 -9.06 10.58
C MET A 110 -2.43 -8.05 10.51
N GLN A 111 -2.12 -7.54 9.32
CA GLN A 111 -1.07 -6.54 9.15
C GLN A 111 -1.32 -5.35 10.09
N SER A 112 -0.38 -5.15 11.00
CA SER A 112 -0.44 -4.02 11.93
C SER A 112 0.08 -2.75 11.25
N CYS A 113 -0.54 -1.63 11.60
CA CYS A 113 -0.04 -0.31 11.29
C CYS A 113 0.52 0.33 12.56
N ARG A 114 1.80 0.69 12.57
CA ARG A 114 2.36 1.46 13.67
C ARG A 114 1.76 2.86 13.65
N MET A 115 1.44 3.38 14.83
CA MET A 115 1.06 4.77 14.96
C MET A 115 2.23 5.67 14.54
N THR A 116 1.89 6.74 13.86
CA THR A 116 2.83 7.74 13.35
C THR A 116 2.23 9.12 13.56
N VAL A 117 3.07 10.13 13.56
CA VAL A 117 2.66 11.53 13.53
C VAL A 117 2.90 12.04 12.12
N ASP A 118 1.84 12.51 11.48
CA ASP A 118 1.89 13.20 10.18
C ASP A 118 1.07 14.48 10.34
N GLU A 119 1.67 15.63 10.14
CA GLU A 119 1.00 16.93 10.29
C GLU A 119 -0.03 17.20 9.20
N GLN A 120 0.13 16.56 8.06
CA GLN A 120 -0.73 16.74 6.88
C GLN A 120 -1.12 15.39 6.24
N PRO A 121 -1.81 14.50 6.97
CA PRO A 121 -2.26 13.24 6.40
C PRO A 121 -3.38 13.51 5.39
N TYR A 122 -3.38 12.77 4.29
CA TYR A 122 -4.56 12.72 3.44
C TYR A 122 -5.61 11.79 4.05
N TYR A 123 -6.86 12.24 4.07
CA TYR A 123 -7.99 11.43 4.57
C TYR A 123 -9.26 11.75 3.80
N ASN A 124 -9.84 10.73 3.17
CA ASN A 124 -11.09 10.82 2.42
C ASN A 124 -12.11 9.78 2.93
N PRO A 125 -13.00 10.15 3.89
CA PRO A 125 -14.02 9.25 4.41
C PRO A 125 -15.06 8.84 3.36
N SER A 126 -15.21 9.64 2.30
CA SER A 126 -16.14 9.39 1.18
C SER A 126 -15.49 8.68 0.01
N SER A 127 -14.29 8.09 0.21
CA SER A 127 -13.59 7.37 -0.87
C SER A 127 -14.46 6.26 -1.45
N ALA A 128 -14.52 6.19 -2.78
CA ALA A 128 -15.23 5.13 -3.48
C ALA A 128 -14.46 3.80 -3.32
N PRO A 129 -15.13 2.66 -3.06
CA PRO A 129 -14.45 1.39 -3.07
C PRO A 129 -14.08 0.95 -4.50
N PHE A 130 -12.95 0.27 -4.66
CA PHE A 130 -12.76 -0.58 -5.82
C PHE A 130 -13.75 -1.75 -5.77
N CYS A 131 -14.52 -1.94 -6.82
CA CYS A 131 -15.46 -3.05 -6.93
C CYS A 131 -14.75 -4.29 -7.47
N ILE A 132 -14.87 -5.39 -6.73
CA ILE A 132 -14.35 -6.70 -7.14
C ILE A 132 -15.54 -7.56 -7.60
N GLU A 133 -15.49 -8.01 -8.85
CA GLU A 133 -16.46 -8.92 -9.42
C GLU A 133 -16.21 -10.37 -8.98
N GLN A 134 -17.29 -11.16 -8.92
CA GLN A 134 -17.19 -12.59 -8.67
C GLN A 134 -17.54 -13.37 -9.95
N PRO A 135 -16.91 -14.54 -10.21
CA PRO A 135 -15.93 -15.23 -9.36
C PRO A 135 -14.57 -14.50 -9.33
N LEU A 136 -13.86 -14.63 -8.21
CA LEU A 136 -12.54 -14.03 -8.04
C LEU A 136 -11.55 -14.70 -9.01
N THR A 137 -11.21 -14.03 -10.08
CA THR A 137 -10.06 -14.39 -10.89
C THR A 137 -8.83 -13.82 -10.21
N LEU A 138 -8.04 -14.68 -9.57
CA LEU A 138 -6.78 -14.24 -8.98
C LEU A 138 -5.88 -13.72 -10.12
N PRO A 139 -5.36 -12.48 -10.02
CA PRO A 139 -4.28 -12.05 -10.89
C PRO A 139 -3.15 -13.05 -10.76
N ASP A 140 -2.50 -13.39 -11.88
CA ASP A 140 -1.50 -14.41 -12.00
C ASP A 140 -0.48 -14.34 -10.85
N GLU A 141 -0.50 -15.37 -9.97
CA GLU A 141 0.39 -15.46 -8.80
C GLU A 141 1.86 -15.44 -9.21
N GLU A 142 2.17 -15.99 -10.34
CA GLU A 142 3.53 -16.09 -10.86
C GLU A 142 4.08 -14.71 -11.24
N THR A 143 3.29 -13.92 -11.92
CA THR A 143 3.64 -12.51 -12.27
C THR A 143 3.83 -11.67 -11.00
N PHE A 144 3.00 -11.86 -9.99
CA PHE A 144 3.13 -11.15 -8.72
C PHE A 144 4.39 -11.58 -7.96
N ARG A 145 4.68 -12.88 -7.89
CA ARG A 145 5.91 -13.42 -7.28
C ARG A 145 7.17 -12.93 -7.98
N GLN A 146 7.18 -12.90 -9.31
CA GLN A 146 8.30 -12.38 -10.11
C GLN A 146 8.53 -10.88 -9.83
N ARG A 147 7.46 -10.06 -9.76
CA ARG A 147 7.57 -8.65 -9.40
C ARG A 147 8.14 -8.46 -8.00
N LYS A 148 7.73 -9.30 -7.04
CA LYS A 148 8.25 -9.27 -5.67
C LYS A 148 9.75 -9.57 -5.65
N GLN A 149 10.20 -10.64 -6.30
CA GLN A 149 11.63 -11.00 -6.40
C GLN A 149 12.46 -9.88 -7.05
N ASN A 150 11.96 -9.28 -8.14
CA ASN A 150 12.63 -8.18 -8.81
C ASN A 150 12.71 -6.92 -7.94
N SER A 151 11.71 -6.65 -7.08
CA SER A 151 11.73 -5.51 -6.16
C SER A 151 12.69 -5.71 -4.98
N GLU A 152 12.90 -6.94 -4.55
CA GLU A 152 13.85 -7.30 -3.49
C GLU A 152 15.31 -7.31 -3.99
N SER A 153 15.51 -7.65 -5.27
CA SER A 153 16.83 -7.70 -5.92
C SER A 153 17.26 -6.39 -6.58
N ALA A 154 16.42 -5.36 -6.60
CA ALA A 154 16.80 -4.06 -7.13
C ALA A 154 17.95 -3.47 -6.29
N PRO A 155 19.07 -3.06 -6.92
CA PRO A 155 20.20 -2.48 -6.21
C PRO A 155 19.73 -1.23 -5.45
N GLU A 156 20.28 -1.04 -4.24
CA GLU A 156 20.08 0.21 -3.50
C GLU A 156 20.35 1.38 -4.43
N ARG A 157 19.41 2.32 -4.49
CA ARG A 157 19.61 3.54 -5.27
C ARG A 157 20.93 4.17 -4.82
N MET A 158 21.90 4.18 -5.70
CA MET A 158 23.06 5.02 -5.52
C MET A 158 22.53 6.46 -5.41
N THR A 159 22.70 7.08 -4.27
CA THR A 159 22.56 8.53 -4.15
C THR A 159 23.40 9.13 -5.26
N PRO A 160 22.86 10.05 -6.10
CA PRO A 160 23.69 10.79 -7.03
C PRO A 160 24.77 11.46 -6.20
N GLY A 161 25.98 10.95 -6.31
CA GLY A 161 27.13 11.58 -5.65
C GLY A 161 27.22 13.02 -6.12
N CYS A 162 27.64 13.86 -5.23
CA CYS A 162 27.86 15.31 -5.38
C CYS A 162 28.94 15.65 -6.41
N GLU A 163 28.94 15.02 -7.59
CA GLU A 163 29.91 15.27 -8.66
C GLU A 163 29.45 16.29 -9.71
N SER A 164 28.16 16.67 -9.72
CA SER A 164 27.66 17.66 -10.68
C SER A 164 27.91 19.12 -10.28
N MET A 165 28.50 19.42 -9.12
CA MET A 165 28.79 20.79 -8.71
C MET A 165 30.18 21.27 -9.10
N GLN A 166 31.06 20.41 -9.59
CA GLN A 166 32.43 20.84 -9.98
C GLN A 166 32.57 21.34 -11.41
N ILE A 167 31.59 21.17 -12.26
CA ILE A 167 31.66 21.57 -13.67
C ILE A 167 31.33 23.07 -13.87
N PHE A 168 30.60 23.70 -12.94
CA PHE A 168 30.26 25.13 -13.05
C PHE A 168 31.28 26.11 -12.47
N ALA A 169 32.34 25.63 -11.79
CA ALA A 169 33.37 26.50 -11.20
C ALA A 169 34.58 26.77 -12.10
N GLN A 170 34.63 26.25 -13.33
CA GLN A 170 35.73 26.45 -14.27
C GLN A 170 35.39 27.34 -15.47
N MET A 171 34.26 28.03 -15.48
CA MET A 171 33.90 28.94 -16.58
C MET A 171 33.67 30.40 -16.13
N TYR A 172 34.35 30.86 -15.09
CA TYR A 172 34.51 32.31 -14.81
C TYR A 172 35.92 32.61 -14.35
#